data_6f71c842e57276ee192f16f9f9795774
#
_entry.id   6f71c842e57276ee192f16f9f9795774
#
_cell.length_a   1.000
_cell.length_b   1.000
_cell.length_c   1.000
_cell.angle_alpha   90.00
_cell.angle_beta   90.00
_cell.angle_gamma   90.00
#
_symmetry.space_group_name_H-M   'P 1'
#
loop_
_entity.id
_entity.type
_entity.pdbx_description
1 polymer ?
#
loop_
_entity_poly.entity_id
_entity_poly.type
_entity_poly.pdbx_seq_one_letter_code
_entity_poly.pdbx_strand_id
1 'polypeptide(L)'
;LYTEIETDDRKSGEKQFDYVDPRNRAVQIEMEKICTAHLKRIGAWLKPEFKDPDISELGVQEFPVTASVVIPVFNRIRTVKDAVESALSQKCDFPYNVIVVDNHSSDGTTGLLEELSLKNDNLIHVVPAKHDLGIGGCWNLAAHHEMCGEYAVQLDSDDVYSGPDTLQKIVDAFREQKCAMVVGTYQMTDFQMNPIPP
;
A
#
# COMPACT_ATOMS: atom_id res chain seq x y z
N LEU A 1 0.30 27.58 -4.65
CA LEU A 1 -1.08 27.08 -4.48
C LEU A 1 -1.43 26.34 -5.76
N TYR A 2 -1.50 25.02 -5.68
CA TYR A 2 -2.01 24.17 -6.75
C TYR A 2 -3.51 24.04 -6.50
N THR A 3 -4.32 24.54 -7.40
CA THR A 3 -5.76 24.29 -7.38
C THR A 3 -6.02 23.26 -8.47
N GLU A 4 -6.19 22.00 -8.09
CA GLU A 4 -6.67 20.97 -8.99
C GLU A 4 -8.15 21.22 -9.20
N ILE A 5 -8.53 21.62 -10.41
CA ILE A 5 -9.93 21.63 -10.82
C ILE A 5 -10.17 20.27 -11.47
N GLU A 6 -10.84 19.37 -10.76
CA GLU A 6 -11.33 18.13 -11.36
C GLU A 6 -12.38 18.47 -12.42
N THR A 7 -11.92 18.69 -13.64
CA THR A 7 -12.79 18.60 -14.81
C THR A 7 -12.79 17.15 -15.26
N ASP A 8 -13.90 16.47 -15.11
CA ASP A 8 -14.07 15.13 -15.67
C ASP A 8 -14.22 15.25 -17.19
N ASP A 9 -13.11 15.22 -17.91
CA ASP A 9 -13.05 15.28 -19.37
C ASP A 9 -13.39 13.95 -20.05
N ARG A 10 -13.78 12.93 -19.27
CA ARG A 10 -14.13 11.61 -19.80
C ARG A 10 -15.43 11.70 -20.59
N LYS A 11 -15.44 11.01 -21.73
CA LYS A 11 -16.68 10.83 -22.49
C LYS A 11 -17.67 10.02 -21.66
N SER A 12 -18.95 10.31 -21.81
CA SER A 12 -20.01 9.56 -21.13
C SER A 12 -19.84 8.05 -21.36
N GLY A 13 -19.65 7.29 -20.28
CA GLY A 13 -19.44 5.84 -20.28
C GLY A 13 -17.98 5.37 -20.12
N GLU A 14 -17.01 6.26 -20.10
CA GLU A 14 -15.63 5.90 -19.73
C GLU A 14 -15.50 5.79 -18.22
N LYS A 15 -14.81 4.73 -17.76
CA LYS A 15 -14.56 4.48 -16.34
C LYS A 15 -13.18 4.99 -15.94
N GLN A 16 -13.01 5.32 -14.66
CA GLN A 16 -11.76 5.88 -14.13
C GLN A 16 -10.52 5.04 -14.46
N PHE A 17 -10.66 3.72 -14.58
CA PHE A 17 -9.55 2.79 -14.83
C PHE A 17 -9.60 2.13 -16.21
N ASP A 18 -10.33 2.70 -17.18
CA ASP A 18 -10.38 2.16 -18.54
C ASP A 18 -9.00 2.06 -19.22
N TYR A 19 -8.04 2.88 -18.78
CA TYR A 19 -6.68 2.85 -19.29
C TYR A 19 -5.91 1.55 -18.97
N VAL A 20 -6.29 0.83 -17.91
CA VAL A 20 -5.71 -0.47 -17.54
C VAL A 20 -6.53 -1.67 -18.06
N ASP A 21 -7.66 -1.42 -18.72
CA ASP A 21 -8.48 -2.46 -19.29
C ASP A 21 -7.69 -3.25 -20.36
N PRO A 22 -7.65 -4.59 -20.30
CA PRO A 22 -6.95 -5.41 -21.30
C PRO A 22 -7.39 -5.14 -22.75
N ARG A 23 -8.62 -4.66 -22.97
CA ARG A 23 -9.13 -4.24 -24.29
C ARG A 23 -8.35 -3.03 -24.85
N ASN A 24 -7.78 -2.22 -23.99
CA ASN A 24 -6.99 -1.03 -24.34
C ASN A 24 -5.48 -1.32 -24.46
N ARG A 25 -5.08 -2.60 -24.52
CA ARG A 25 -3.66 -2.98 -24.54
C ARG A 25 -2.87 -2.33 -25.69
N ALA A 26 -3.49 -2.11 -26.84
CA ALA A 26 -2.85 -1.44 -27.97
C ALA A 26 -2.45 0.01 -27.61
N VAL A 27 -3.31 0.73 -26.92
CA VAL A 27 -3.06 2.09 -26.43
C VAL A 27 -1.92 2.10 -25.40
N GLN A 28 -1.89 1.14 -24.48
CA GLN A 28 -0.80 1.01 -23.51
C GLN A 28 0.55 0.76 -24.17
N ILE A 29 0.59 -0.12 -25.18
CA ILE A 29 1.81 -0.38 -25.94
C ILE A 29 2.27 0.86 -26.71
N GLU A 30 1.35 1.63 -27.28
CA GLU A 30 1.67 2.89 -27.96
C GLU A 30 2.22 3.93 -26.98
N MET A 31 1.58 4.10 -25.82
CA MET A 31 2.03 5.00 -24.75
C MET A 31 3.44 4.62 -24.26
N GLU A 32 3.72 3.35 -24.06
CA GLU A 32 5.06 2.86 -23.69
C GLU A 32 6.11 3.24 -24.73
N LYS A 33 5.82 3.05 -26.02
CA LYS A 33 6.72 3.42 -27.12
C LYS A 33 6.98 4.92 -27.15
N ILE A 34 5.93 5.74 -27.00
CA ILE A 34 6.04 7.22 -26.99
C ILE A 34 6.87 7.66 -25.81
N CYS A 35 6.59 7.18 -24.60
CA CYS A 35 7.34 7.52 -23.39
C CYS A 35 8.80 7.10 -23.51
N THR A 36 9.07 5.89 -23.97
CA THR A 36 10.44 5.38 -24.17
C THR A 36 11.21 6.23 -25.18
N ALA A 37 10.57 6.58 -26.31
CA ALA A 37 11.19 7.44 -27.32
C ALA A 37 11.49 8.84 -26.75
N HIS A 38 10.59 9.39 -25.95
CA HIS A 38 10.80 10.67 -25.27
C HIS A 38 11.98 10.60 -24.29
N LEU A 39 12.03 9.60 -23.42
CA LEU A 39 13.11 9.41 -22.46
C LEU A 39 14.48 9.27 -23.16
N LYS A 40 14.54 8.53 -24.26
CA LYS A 40 15.76 8.41 -25.07
C LYS A 40 16.20 9.75 -25.64
N ARG A 41 15.26 10.55 -26.15
CA ARG A 41 15.53 11.88 -26.74
C ARG A 41 16.10 12.87 -25.73
N ILE A 42 15.62 12.84 -24.48
CA ILE A 42 16.07 13.75 -23.42
C ILE A 42 17.27 13.20 -22.60
N GLY A 43 17.78 12.01 -22.95
CA GLY A 43 18.90 11.38 -22.24
C GLY A 43 18.56 10.82 -20.87
N ALA A 44 17.27 10.64 -20.54
CA ALA A 44 16.79 10.14 -19.25
C ALA A 44 16.36 8.65 -19.30
N TRP A 45 16.58 7.97 -20.42
CA TRP A 45 16.22 6.55 -20.53
C TRP A 45 17.26 5.67 -19.85
N LEU A 46 16.81 4.94 -18.84
CA LEU A 46 17.58 3.89 -18.20
C LEU A 46 17.28 2.57 -18.92
N LYS A 47 18.30 2.00 -19.56
CA LYS A 47 18.17 0.67 -20.14
C LYS A 47 17.95 -0.35 -19.01
N PRO A 48 16.90 -1.18 -19.07
CA PRO A 48 16.72 -2.24 -18.09
C PRO A 48 17.91 -3.19 -18.09
N GLU A 49 18.62 -3.24 -16.97
CA GLU A 49 19.69 -4.20 -16.73
C GLU A 49 19.31 -4.97 -15.46
N PHE A 50 18.85 -6.19 -15.65
CA PHE A 50 18.50 -7.06 -14.53
C PHE A 50 19.77 -7.78 -14.09
N LYS A 51 20.14 -7.57 -12.82
CA LYS A 51 21.21 -8.33 -12.16
C LYS A 51 20.53 -9.17 -11.09
N ASP A 52 20.85 -10.44 -11.06
CA ASP A 52 20.45 -11.27 -9.94
C ASP A 52 21.15 -10.72 -8.68
N PRO A 53 20.41 -10.31 -7.64
CA PRO A 53 21.02 -9.84 -6.41
C PRO A 53 21.79 -11.00 -5.76
N ASP A 54 23.04 -10.75 -5.34
CA ASP A 54 23.75 -11.70 -4.49
C ASP A 54 23.19 -11.57 -3.07
N ILE A 55 22.30 -12.47 -2.71
CA ILE A 55 21.69 -12.53 -1.38
C ILE A 55 22.54 -13.31 -0.37
N SER A 56 23.68 -13.88 -0.79
CA SER A 56 24.55 -14.67 0.09
C SER A 56 25.21 -13.84 1.20
N GLU A 57 25.38 -12.54 0.97
CA GLU A 57 25.93 -11.58 1.94
C GLU A 57 24.86 -10.93 2.84
N LEU A 58 23.58 -11.11 2.52
CA LEU A 58 22.51 -10.71 3.42
C LEU A 58 22.51 -11.70 4.59
N GLY A 59 23.17 -11.34 5.67
CA GLY A 59 23.15 -12.14 6.91
C GLY A 59 21.72 -12.48 7.32
N VAL A 60 21.56 -13.52 8.12
CA VAL A 60 20.24 -13.85 8.72
C VAL A 60 19.81 -12.65 9.53
N GLN A 61 18.87 -11.87 9.00
CA GLN A 61 18.22 -10.82 9.76
C GLN A 61 17.15 -11.45 10.65
N GLU A 62 17.21 -11.14 11.93
CA GLU A 62 16.13 -11.50 12.86
C GLU A 62 15.07 -10.40 12.81
N PHE A 63 13.84 -10.78 12.48
CA PHE A 63 12.70 -9.87 12.49
C PHE A 63 11.81 -10.16 13.70
N PRO A 64 11.20 -9.15 14.32
CA PRO A 64 10.36 -9.33 15.50
C PRO A 64 9.08 -10.14 15.20
N VAL A 65 8.58 -10.03 13.97
CA VAL A 65 7.41 -10.75 13.44
C VAL A 65 7.64 -11.14 11.99
N THR A 66 6.83 -12.04 11.47
CA THR A 66 6.91 -12.46 10.06
C THR A 66 6.40 -11.37 9.13
N ALA A 67 5.30 -10.71 9.46
CA ALA A 67 4.73 -9.68 8.59
C ALA A 67 4.29 -8.46 9.39
N SER A 68 4.39 -7.29 8.76
CA SER A 68 3.77 -6.06 9.24
C SER A 68 2.82 -5.51 8.20
N VAL A 69 1.58 -5.23 8.60
CA VAL A 69 0.65 -4.44 7.78
C VAL A 69 0.96 -2.97 8.02
N VAL A 70 1.30 -2.24 6.96
CA VAL A 70 1.68 -0.83 7.02
C VAL A 70 0.55 0.03 6.49
N ILE A 71 0.05 0.94 7.33
CA ILE A 71 -1.06 1.84 7.02
C ILE A 71 -0.61 3.30 7.17
N PRO A 72 -0.29 4.00 6.07
CA PRO A 72 -0.07 5.45 6.12
C PRO A 72 -1.41 6.16 6.25
N VAL A 73 -1.50 7.16 7.11
CA VAL A 73 -2.75 7.89 7.32
C VAL A 73 -2.52 9.40 7.47
N PHE A 74 -3.44 10.17 6.90
CA PHE A 74 -3.57 11.60 7.11
C PHE A 74 -5.04 12.01 6.94
N ASN A 75 -5.68 12.45 8.04
CA ASN A 75 -7.08 12.90 8.08
C ASN A 75 -8.07 11.86 7.49
N ARG A 76 -8.19 10.71 8.16
CA ARG A 76 -9.04 9.59 7.74
C ARG A 76 -9.96 9.09 8.86
N ILE A 77 -10.50 9.99 9.69
CA ILE A 77 -11.37 9.61 10.83
C ILE A 77 -12.55 8.71 10.43
N ARG A 78 -13.04 8.82 9.18
CA ARG A 78 -14.21 8.07 8.72
C ARG A 78 -13.89 6.62 8.31
N THR A 79 -12.66 6.31 7.95
CA THR A 79 -12.29 5.03 7.30
C THR A 79 -11.19 4.27 8.05
N VAL A 80 -10.27 4.98 8.72
CA VAL A 80 -9.10 4.37 9.33
C VAL A 80 -9.43 3.26 10.33
N LYS A 81 -10.55 3.38 11.03
CA LYS A 81 -10.98 2.35 11.98
C LYS A 81 -11.25 1.03 11.28
N ASP A 82 -11.99 1.05 10.18
CA ASP A 82 -12.33 -0.15 9.42
C ASP A 82 -11.07 -0.78 8.79
N ALA A 83 -10.15 0.03 8.28
CA ALA A 83 -8.86 -0.42 7.77
C ALA A 83 -8.04 -1.15 8.85
N VAL A 84 -7.88 -0.52 10.02
CA VAL A 84 -7.11 -1.07 11.14
C VAL A 84 -7.77 -2.34 11.69
N GLU A 85 -9.10 -2.36 11.90
CA GLU A 85 -9.82 -3.54 12.38
C GLU A 85 -9.75 -4.69 11.36
N SER A 86 -9.81 -4.40 10.07
CA SER A 86 -9.61 -5.36 9.00
C SER A 86 -8.21 -6.00 9.05
N ALA A 87 -7.18 -5.19 9.28
CA ALA A 87 -5.80 -5.67 9.42
C ALA A 87 -5.60 -6.49 10.70
N LEU A 88 -6.15 -6.05 11.84
CA LEU A 88 -6.04 -6.73 13.12
C LEU A 88 -6.82 -8.06 13.17
N SER A 89 -7.84 -8.22 12.32
CA SER A 89 -8.67 -9.45 12.27
C SER A 89 -8.10 -10.55 11.39
N GLN A 90 -6.93 -10.38 10.81
CA GLN A 90 -6.31 -11.38 9.95
C GLN A 90 -5.95 -12.65 10.74
N LYS A 91 -6.17 -13.80 10.12
CA LYS A 91 -5.88 -15.13 10.69
C LYS A 91 -4.66 -15.70 9.98
N CYS A 92 -3.54 -15.72 10.69
CA CYS A 92 -2.25 -16.18 10.17
C CYS A 92 -1.68 -17.29 11.08
N ASP A 93 -0.89 -18.18 10.51
CA ASP A 93 -0.12 -19.19 11.23
C ASP A 93 1.25 -18.68 11.73
N PHE A 94 1.50 -17.40 11.54
CA PHE A 94 2.71 -16.70 11.91
C PHE A 94 2.39 -15.42 12.71
N PRO A 95 3.35 -14.90 13.51
CA PRO A 95 3.18 -13.63 14.19
C PRO A 95 3.20 -12.46 13.21
N TYR A 96 2.30 -11.50 13.40
CA TYR A 96 2.27 -10.25 12.65
C TYR A 96 1.84 -9.08 13.54
N ASN A 97 2.10 -7.88 13.07
CA ASN A 97 1.64 -6.64 13.67
C ASN A 97 1.08 -5.66 12.60
N VAL A 98 0.50 -4.58 13.08
CA VAL A 98 -0.01 -3.48 12.24
C VAL A 98 0.72 -2.20 12.65
N ILE A 99 1.37 -1.54 11.71
CA ILE A 99 2.09 -0.28 11.93
C ILE A 99 1.34 0.83 11.20
N VAL A 100 0.70 1.70 11.97
CA VAL A 100 0.00 2.87 11.43
C VAL A 100 0.88 4.08 11.59
N VAL A 101 1.20 4.76 10.50
CA VAL A 101 1.96 6.01 10.50
C VAL A 101 1.01 7.16 10.26
N ASP A 102 0.68 7.88 11.32
CA ASP A 102 -0.19 9.05 11.30
C ASP A 102 0.63 10.32 11.01
N ASN A 103 0.51 10.82 9.80
CA ASN A 103 1.24 12.01 9.34
C ASN A 103 0.64 13.32 9.87
N HIS A 104 0.43 13.41 11.19
CA HIS A 104 -0.12 14.58 11.90
C HIS A 104 -1.57 14.91 11.52
N SER A 105 -2.46 13.95 11.63
CA SER A 105 -3.89 14.15 11.42
C SER A 105 -4.48 15.15 12.42
N SER A 106 -5.44 15.95 11.97
CA SER A 106 -6.08 17.01 12.76
C SER A 106 -7.61 16.86 12.88
N ASP A 107 -8.19 15.83 12.25
CA ASP A 107 -9.63 15.57 12.18
C ASP A 107 -10.16 14.63 13.27
N GLY A 108 -9.31 14.24 14.23
CA GLY A 108 -9.62 13.26 15.29
C GLY A 108 -9.06 11.86 15.02
N THR A 109 -8.45 11.62 13.88
CA THR A 109 -7.80 10.34 13.52
C THR A 109 -6.76 9.92 14.55
N THR A 110 -5.87 10.84 14.97
CA THR A 110 -4.81 10.58 15.96
C THR A 110 -5.39 10.04 17.27
N GLY A 111 -6.39 10.70 17.84
CA GLY A 111 -7.01 10.27 19.11
C GLY A 111 -7.68 8.89 18.99
N LEU A 112 -8.31 8.60 17.87
CA LEU A 112 -8.88 7.29 17.59
C LEU A 112 -7.81 6.20 17.52
N LEU A 113 -6.68 6.47 16.86
CA LEU A 113 -5.56 5.53 16.75
C LEU A 113 -4.87 5.27 18.10
N GLU A 114 -4.75 6.31 18.94
CA GLU A 114 -4.28 6.16 20.31
C GLU A 114 -5.17 5.23 21.13
N GLU A 115 -6.50 5.40 21.04
CA GLU A 115 -7.44 4.49 21.72
C GLU A 115 -7.37 3.05 21.21
N LEU A 116 -7.21 2.85 19.89
CA LEU A 116 -7.09 1.53 19.30
C LEU A 116 -5.79 0.84 19.70
N SER A 117 -4.67 1.57 19.74
CA SER A 117 -3.36 1.02 20.13
C SER A 117 -3.32 0.60 21.60
N LEU A 118 -4.03 1.30 22.49
CA LEU A 118 -4.16 0.90 23.89
C LEU A 118 -4.95 -0.40 24.11
N LYS A 119 -5.74 -0.80 23.13
CA LYS A 119 -6.61 -2.01 23.19
C LYS A 119 -6.02 -3.21 22.45
N ASN A 120 -5.00 -2.99 21.62
CA ASN A 120 -4.45 -4.00 20.73
C ASN A 120 -2.92 -3.98 20.79
N ASP A 121 -2.32 -4.94 21.46
CA ASP A 121 -0.87 -5.02 21.67
C ASP A 121 -0.06 -5.17 20.36
N ASN A 122 -0.70 -5.65 19.31
CA ASN A 122 -0.10 -5.79 17.98
C ASN A 122 -0.35 -4.58 17.04
N LEU A 123 -0.95 -3.50 17.55
CA LEU A 123 -1.10 -2.23 16.83
C LEU A 123 -0.06 -1.21 17.31
N ILE A 124 0.80 -0.79 16.39
CA ILE A 124 1.84 0.19 16.63
C ILE A 124 1.40 1.50 15.96
N HIS A 125 1.11 2.51 16.77
CA HIS A 125 0.77 3.85 16.29
C HIS A 125 2.00 4.75 16.34
N VAL A 126 2.40 5.27 15.19
CA VAL A 126 3.58 6.13 15.03
C VAL A 126 3.16 7.49 14.51
N VAL A 127 3.50 8.53 15.26
CA VAL A 127 3.42 9.92 14.78
C VAL A 127 4.85 10.38 14.49
N PRO A 128 5.19 10.71 13.22
CA PRO A 128 6.56 11.08 12.86
C PRO A 128 7.03 12.35 13.57
N ALA A 129 8.34 12.45 13.86
CA ALA A 129 8.89 13.69 14.40
C ALA A 129 8.89 14.85 13.39
N LYS A 130 8.91 14.54 12.09
CA LYS A 130 8.87 15.51 10.99
C LYS A 130 7.45 15.60 10.43
N HIS A 131 6.99 16.83 10.23
CA HIS A 131 5.76 17.08 9.49
C HIS A 131 5.98 16.87 7.99
N ASP A 132 4.92 16.48 7.29
CA ASP A 132 4.89 16.40 5.83
C ASP A 132 5.86 15.36 5.23
N LEU A 133 5.79 14.13 5.73
CA LEU A 133 6.51 13.02 5.12
C LEU A 133 5.90 12.59 3.76
N GLY A 134 4.63 12.94 3.54
CA GLY A 134 3.84 12.36 2.47
C GLY A 134 3.66 10.85 2.63
N ILE A 135 2.91 10.23 1.73
CA ILE A 135 2.61 8.80 1.78
C ILE A 135 3.88 7.94 1.68
N GLY A 136 4.78 8.28 0.76
CA GLY A 136 6.04 7.54 0.57
C GLY A 136 6.96 7.61 1.77
N GLY A 137 7.03 8.76 2.46
CA GLY A 137 7.81 8.91 3.68
C GLY A 137 7.23 8.11 4.84
N CYS A 138 5.89 8.00 4.93
CA CYS A 138 5.23 7.17 5.93
C CYS A 138 5.53 5.67 5.70
N TRP A 139 5.46 5.19 4.46
CA TRP A 139 5.85 3.82 4.13
C TRP A 139 7.30 3.53 4.46
N ASN A 140 8.21 4.45 4.08
CA ASN A 140 9.63 4.29 4.38
C ASN A 140 9.89 4.25 5.89
N LEU A 141 9.21 5.10 6.67
CA LEU A 141 9.33 5.10 8.13
C LEU A 141 8.87 3.77 8.74
N ALA A 142 7.72 3.25 8.29
CA ALA A 142 7.19 1.99 8.79
C ALA A 142 8.04 0.80 8.38
N ALA A 143 8.50 0.73 7.12
CA ALA A 143 9.33 -0.37 6.62
C ALA A 143 10.71 -0.45 7.30
N HIS A 144 11.20 0.68 7.86
CA HIS A 144 12.45 0.73 8.62
C HIS A 144 12.23 0.82 10.15
N HIS A 145 10.99 0.64 10.60
CA HIS A 145 10.70 0.62 12.03
C HIS A 145 11.25 -0.65 12.67
N GLU A 146 11.80 -0.56 13.88
CA GLU A 146 12.39 -1.70 14.59
C GLU A 146 11.43 -2.88 14.80
N MET A 147 10.12 -2.59 14.83
CA MET A 147 9.08 -3.60 14.95
C MET A 147 8.55 -4.10 13.60
N CYS A 148 9.12 -3.66 12.48
CA CYS A 148 8.70 -4.14 11.17
C CYS A 148 9.11 -5.58 10.94
N GLY A 149 8.21 -6.39 10.38
CA GLY A 149 8.43 -7.79 10.05
C GLY A 149 9.29 -8.00 8.80
N GLU A 150 9.57 -9.27 8.53
CA GLU A 150 10.27 -9.70 7.30
C GLU A 150 9.53 -9.24 6.04
N TYR A 151 8.20 -9.29 6.06
CA TYR A 151 7.34 -8.84 4.97
C TYR A 151 6.59 -7.59 5.39
N ALA A 152 6.75 -6.49 4.65
CA ALA A 152 5.95 -5.28 4.80
C ALA A 152 4.81 -5.30 3.78
N VAL A 153 3.56 -5.30 4.27
CA VAL A 153 2.36 -5.38 3.44
C VAL A 153 1.59 -4.07 3.55
N GLN A 154 1.43 -3.37 2.43
CA GLN A 154 0.71 -2.11 2.38
C GLN A 154 -0.80 -2.33 2.47
N LEU A 155 -1.47 -1.47 3.22
CA LEU A 155 -2.92 -1.28 3.20
C LEU A 155 -3.20 0.22 3.28
N ASP A 156 -4.01 0.74 2.38
CA ASP A 156 -4.42 2.14 2.44
C ASP A 156 -5.45 2.37 3.55
N SER A 157 -5.47 3.56 4.13
CA SER A 157 -6.30 3.89 5.31
C SER A 157 -7.80 4.01 5.02
N ASP A 158 -8.20 3.80 3.78
CA ASP A 158 -9.58 3.76 3.27
C ASP A 158 -9.91 2.44 2.55
N ASP A 159 -9.01 1.46 2.63
CA ASP A 159 -9.21 0.11 2.13
C ASP A 159 -9.36 -0.92 3.26
N VAL A 160 -9.95 -2.06 2.94
CA VAL A 160 -10.05 -3.22 3.84
C VAL A 160 -9.67 -4.51 3.10
N TYR A 161 -9.13 -5.47 3.82
CA TYR A 161 -8.86 -6.79 3.25
C TYR A 161 -10.16 -7.52 2.89
N SER A 162 -10.15 -8.22 1.78
CA SER A 162 -11.30 -8.96 1.25
C SER A 162 -11.73 -10.16 2.11
N GLY A 163 -10.87 -10.59 3.04
CA GLY A 163 -11.16 -11.70 3.92
C GLY A 163 -10.14 -11.86 5.04
N PRO A 164 -10.42 -12.72 6.02
CA PRO A 164 -9.57 -12.88 7.19
C PRO A 164 -8.27 -13.65 6.91
N ASP A 165 -8.09 -14.23 5.74
CA ASP A 165 -6.93 -15.00 5.31
C ASP A 165 -6.08 -14.29 4.25
N THR A 166 -6.35 -13.01 3.98
CA THR A 166 -5.68 -12.25 2.93
C THR A 166 -4.18 -12.09 3.22
N LEU A 167 -3.82 -11.75 4.45
CA LEU A 167 -2.40 -11.60 4.84
C LEU A 167 -1.66 -12.95 4.77
N GLN A 168 -2.29 -14.06 5.17
CA GLN A 168 -1.73 -15.39 5.00
C GLN A 168 -1.40 -15.68 3.54
N LYS A 169 -2.36 -15.46 2.64
CA LYS A 169 -2.18 -15.67 1.20
C LYS A 169 -1.05 -14.84 0.59
N ILE A 170 -0.89 -13.60 1.05
CA ILE A 170 0.19 -12.72 0.59
C ILE A 170 1.55 -13.29 1.00
N VAL A 171 1.71 -13.68 2.26
CA VAL A 171 2.98 -14.24 2.77
C VAL A 171 3.27 -15.59 2.12
N ASP A 172 2.27 -16.44 1.93
CA ASP A 172 2.42 -17.71 1.21
C ASP A 172 2.92 -17.49 -0.21
N ALA A 173 2.36 -16.51 -0.92
CA ALA A 173 2.81 -16.15 -2.27
C ALA A 173 4.29 -15.72 -2.29
N PHE A 174 4.75 -14.92 -1.33
CA PHE A 174 6.17 -14.58 -1.20
C PHE A 174 7.03 -15.81 -1.04
N ARG A 175 6.65 -16.73 -0.13
CA ARG A 175 7.42 -17.93 0.20
C ARG A 175 7.46 -18.94 -0.95
N GLU A 176 6.31 -19.19 -1.57
CA GLU A 176 6.18 -20.16 -2.65
C GLU A 176 6.86 -19.70 -3.94
N GLN A 177 6.68 -18.43 -4.30
CA GLN A 177 7.20 -17.90 -5.56
C GLN A 177 8.59 -17.29 -5.43
N LYS A 178 9.12 -17.12 -4.19
CA LYS A 178 10.43 -16.50 -3.90
C LYS A 178 10.59 -15.16 -4.61
N CYS A 179 9.52 -14.38 -4.62
CA CYS A 179 9.48 -13.08 -5.27
C CYS A 179 9.78 -11.95 -4.28
N ALA A 180 10.26 -10.82 -4.79
CA ALA A 180 10.53 -9.62 -3.98
C ALA A 180 9.30 -8.73 -3.81
N MET A 181 8.25 -8.93 -4.59
CA MET A 181 7.02 -8.14 -4.55
C MET A 181 5.81 -8.99 -4.94
N VAL A 182 4.73 -8.84 -4.19
CA VAL A 182 3.41 -9.42 -4.50
C VAL A 182 2.45 -8.27 -4.75
N VAL A 183 1.71 -8.32 -5.84
CA VAL A 183 0.66 -7.35 -6.18
C VAL A 183 -0.68 -8.06 -6.20
N GLY A 184 -1.61 -7.59 -5.38
CA GLY A 184 -2.99 -8.10 -5.32
C GLY A 184 -3.91 -7.41 -6.33
N THR A 185 -5.12 -7.94 -6.43
CA THR A 185 -6.25 -7.28 -7.10
C THR A 185 -7.13 -6.59 -6.07
N TYR A 186 -7.99 -5.69 -6.52
CA TYR A 186 -8.95 -5.02 -5.67
C TYR A 186 -10.37 -5.14 -6.23
N GLN A 187 -11.35 -4.97 -5.36
CA GLN A 187 -12.76 -4.82 -5.69
C GLN A 187 -13.23 -3.46 -5.21
N MET A 188 -13.73 -2.61 -6.10
CA MET A 188 -14.35 -1.36 -5.69
C MET A 188 -15.67 -1.61 -4.97
N THR A 189 -15.88 -0.92 -3.84
CA THR A 189 -17.09 -1.01 -3.04
C THR A 189 -17.57 0.38 -2.63
N ASP A 190 -18.86 0.48 -2.25
CA ASP A 190 -19.35 1.63 -1.50
C ASP A 190 -18.98 1.52 0.00
N PHE A 191 -19.35 2.52 0.81
CA PHE A 191 -19.12 2.51 2.26
C PHE A 191 -19.88 1.41 3.03
N GLN A 192 -20.86 0.77 2.42
CA GLN A 192 -21.57 -0.38 2.95
C GLN A 192 -20.97 -1.71 2.48
N MET A 193 -19.80 -1.67 1.83
CA MET A 193 -19.10 -2.81 1.26
C MET A 193 -19.85 -3.54 0.13
N ASN A 194 -20.82 -2.88 -0.50
CA ASN A 194 -21.47 -3.44 -1.68
C ASN A 194 -20.55 -3.24 -2.89
N PRO A 195 -20.33 -4.29 -3.70
CA PRO A 195 -19.52 -4.18 -4.90
C PRO A 195 -20.07 -3.12 -5.86
N ILE A 196 -19.23 -2.22 -6.30
CA ILE A 196 -19.55 -1.29 -7.38
C ILE A 196 -19.19 -2.01 -8.68
N PRO A 197 -20.14 -2.13 -9.62
CA PRO A 197 -19.86 -2.76 -10.91
C PRO A 197 -18.76 -1.99 -11.64
N PRO A 198 -17.88 -2.72 -12.32
CA PRO A 198 -16.80 -2.14 -13.09
C PRO A 198 -17.31 -1.28 -14.24
#